data_36bf75d8e4b45e3b27b259ee685c4e15
#
_entry.id   36bf75d8e4b45e3b27b259ee685c4e15
#
_cell.length_a   1.000
_cell.length_b   1.000
_cell.length_c   1.000
_cell.angle_alpha   90.00
_cell.angle_beta   90.00
_cell.angle_gamma   90.00
#
_symmetry.space_group_name_H-M   'P 1'
#
loop_
_entity.id
_entity.type
_entity.pdbx_description
1 polymer ?
#
loop_
_entity_poly.entity_id
_entity_poly.type
_entity_poly.pdbx_seq_one_letter_code
_entity_poly.pdbx_strand_id
1 'polypeptide(L)'
;MDFAPYQSSPPERERALSPPLASPRASADFRRPFSPYGQPSPPPLQHPQPQRGWQPTLPGSYPAADAHREGVSEFDTSLGIRLDYEAALAYLALPPLGAILLLIGERNSDYVRFHAWQSSLLFTAIMIFHLVFLSWSKFLSWFFFMGDLFIIIWLALKAYQDADTLDRFEVPIIGSLASRILDDE
;
A
#
# COMPACT_ATOMS: atom_id res chain seq x y z
N MET A 1 37.28 15.26 20.47
CA MET A 1 36.23 14.72 19.62
C MET A 1 36.44 15.34 18.25
N ASP A 2 37.15 14.60 17.40
CA ASP A 2 37.56 15.09 16.08
C ASP A 2 36.42 14.82 15.08
N PHE A 3 35.82 15.90 14.60
CA PHE A 3 34.87 15.84 13.50
C PHE A 3 35.64 15.51 12.21
N ALA A 4 35.19 14.49 11.50
CA ALA A 4 35.72 14.15 10.20
C ALA A 4 35.61 15.35 9.25
N PRO A 5 36.69 15.72 8.55
CA PRO A 5 36.65 16.86 7.63
C PRO A 5 35.72 16.50 6.46
N TYR A 6 34.93 17.47 6.03
CA TYR A 6 34.14 17.44 4.82
C TYR A 6 34.99 16.91 3.66
N GLN A 7 34.57 15.80 3.04
CA GLN A 7 35.19 15.42 1.79
C GLN A 7 34.90 16.50 0.75
N SER A 8 35.96 17.22 0.37
CA SER A 8 35.88 18.15 -0.73
C SER A 8 35.48 17.41 -1.99
N SER A 9 34.48 17.92 -2.70
CA SER A 9 34.05 17.39 -3.99
C SER A 9 35.26 17.17 -4.91
N PRO A 10 35.35 16.08 -5.65
CA PRO A 10 36.44 15.87 -6.60
C PRO A 10 36.55 17.06 -7.56
N PRO A 11 37.77 17.46 -7.94
CA PRO A 11 37.98 18.63 -8.80
C PRO A 11 37.23 18.41 -10.12
N GLU A 12 36.57 19.45 -10.61
CA GLU A 12 35.70 19.44 -11.79
C GLU A 12 36.36 18.91 -13.09
N ARG A 13 37.65 18.67 -13.06
CA ARG A 13 38.39 18.11 -14.22
C ARG A 13 38.15 16.63 -14.50
N GLU A 14 37.54 15.92 -13.56
CA GLU A 14 37.21 14.49 -13.77
C GLU A 14 35.74 14.25 -14.16
N ARG A 15 34.96 15.29 -14.38
CA ARG A 15 33.67 15.11 -15.05
C ARG A 15 33.92 14.66 -16.47
N ALA A 16 33.75 13.37 -16.72
CA ALA A 16 33.68 12.84 -18.06
C ALA A 16 32.66 13.68 -18.84
N LEU A 17 33.13 14.46 -19.83
CA LEU A 17 32.29 15.18 -20.76
C LEU A 17 31.43 14.13 -21.46
N SER A 18 30.16 14.06 -21.12
CA SER A 18 29.21 13.25 -21.86
C SER A 18 29.30 13.67 -23.34
N PRO A 19 29.46 12.74 -24.26
CA PRO A 19 29.48 13.10 -25.68
C PRO A 19 28.17 13.84 -25.98
N PRO A 20 28.21 14.88 -26.83
CA PRO A 20 27.02 15.65 -27.17
C PRO A 20 26.02 14.68 -27.77
N LEU A 21 24.83 14.60 -27.18
CA LEU A 21 23.70 13.88 -27.76
C LEU A 21 23.36 14.54 -29.10
N ALA A 22 23.92 14.00 -30.19
CA ALA A 22 23.48 14.33 -31.52
C ALA A 22 22.01 13.90 -31.62
N SER A 23 21.13 14.88 -31.59
CA SER A 23 19.70 14.69 -31.81
C SER A 23 19.49 14.15 -33.22
N PRO A 24 18.97 12.95 -33.46
CA PRO A 24 18.61 12.50 -34.77
C PRO A 24 17.26 13.11 -35.16
N ARG A 25 17.24 14.42 -35.44
CA ARG A 25 16.17 15.05 -36.20
C ARG A 25 16.64 15.27 -37.63
N ALA A 26 16.65 14.17 -38.37
CA ALA A 26 16.60 14.23 -39.81
C ALA A 26 15.35 13.46 -40.23
N SER A 27 14.26 14.17 -40.40
CA SER A 27 13.11 13.71 -41.14
C SER A 27 13.55 13.59 -42.60
N ALA A 28 14.09 12.43 -42.99
CA ALA A 28 14.27 12.09 -44.37
C ALA A 28 12.95 11.53 -44.87
N ASP A 29 12.26 12.37 -45.61
CA ASP A 29 11.09 12.05 -46.43
C ASP A 29 11.51 11.05 -47.50
N PHE A 30 11.59 9.76 -47.17
CA PHE A 30 11.72 8.70 -48.17
C PHE A 30 10.32 8.24 -48.58
N ARG A 31 9.79 8.85 -49.65
CA ARG A 31 8.73 8.25 -50.46
C ARG A 31 9.19 6.86 -50.89
N ARG A 32 8.73 5.81 -50.26
CA ARG A 32 8.90 4.44 -50.72
C ARG A 32 8.02 4.22 -51.93
N PRO A 33 8.57 3.75 -53.07
CA PRO A 33 7.75 3.32 -54.16
C PRO A 33 6.94 2.09 -53.77
N PHE A 34 5.67 2.10 -54.13
CA PHE A 34 4.72 1.03 -53.88
C PHE A 34 5.21 -0.26 -54.58
N SER A 35 5.59 -1.27 -53.81
CA SER A 35 5.93 -2.59 -54.32
C SER A 35 4.71 -3.51 -54.12
N PRO A 36 4.17 -4.12 -55.20
CA PRO A 36 2.95 -4.92 -55.11
C PRO A 36 3.16 -6.38 -54.70
N TYR A 37 4.28 -6.74 -54.12
CA TYR A 37 4.50 -8.09 -53.61
C TYR A 37 4.62 -8.10 -52.09
N GLY A 38 3.69 -8.82 -51.47
CA GLY A 38 3.58 -8.98 -50.02
C GLY A 38 4.84 -9.61 -49.41
N GLN A 39 5.63 -8.78 -48.71
CA GLN A 39 6.60 -9.27 -47.76
C GLN A 39 5.89 -9.42 -46.41
N PRO A 40 6.09 -10.55 -45.68
CA PRO A 40 5.59 -10.70 -44.32
C PRO A 40 6.20 -9.60 -43.47
N SER A 41 5.34 -8.92 -42.71
CA SER A 41 5.74 -7.91 -41.73
C SER A 41 6.79 -8.48 -40.77
N PRO A 42 7.89 -7.72 -40.51
CA PRO A 42 8.86 -8.16 -39.51
C PRO A 42 8.19 -8.36 -38.16
N PRO A 43 8.61 -9.37 -37.39
CA PRO A 43 8.04 -9.61 -36.06
C PRO A 43 8.20 -8.35 -35.19
N PRO A 44 7.25 -8.06 -34.28
CA PRO A 44 7.34 -6.91 -33.40
C PRO A 44 8.64 -6.98 -32.61
N LEU A 45 9.38 -5.88 -32.60
CA LEU A 45 10.58 -5.72 -31.76
C LEU A 45 10.21 -6.03 -30.30
N GLN A 46 10.68 -7.16 -29.82
CA GLN A 46 10.60 -7.46 -28.40
C GLN A 46 11.46 -6.42 -27.68
N HIS A 47 10.84 -5.63 -26.81
CA HIS A 47 11.60 -4.80 -25.91
C HIS A 47 12.56 -5.70 -25.12
N PRO A 48 13.85 -5.32 -25.01
CA PRO A 48 14.75 -6.06 -24.12
C PRO A 48 14.13 -6.07 -22.74
N GLN A 49 13.81 -7.24 -22.25
CA GLN A 49 13.41 -7.38 -20.84
C GLN A 49 14.55 -6.81 -20.00
N PRO A 50 14.25 -6.05 -18.94
CA PRO A 50 15.28 -5.58 -18.03
C PRO A 50 16.06 -6.81 -17.57
N GLN A 51 17.32 -6.88 -17.95
CA GLN A 51 18.21 -7.94 -17.53
C GLN A 51 18.25 -7.87 -16.00
N ARG A 52 17.77 -8.93 -15.35
CA ARG A 52 17.99 -9.12 -13.92
C ARG A 52 19.47 -8.94 -13.69
N GLY A 53 19.83 -7.91 -12.91
CA GLY A 53 21.22 -7.64 -12.58
C GLY A 53 21.86 -8.94 -12.06
N TRP A 54 23.02 -9.29 -12.61
CA TRP A 54 23.85 -10.40 -12.12
C TRP A 54 24.10 -10.19 -10.63
N GLN A 55 23.37 -10.91 -9.79
CA GLN A 55 23.76 -11.07 -8.39
C GLN A 55 24.74 -12.22 -8.31
N PRO A 56 25.98 -11.99 -7.85
CA PRO A 56 26.91 -13.08 -7.63
C PRO A 56 26.34 -13.96 -6.51
N THR A 57 25.86 -15.15 -6.85
CA THR A 57 25.49 -16.17 -5.87
C THR A 57 26.75 -16.65 -5.17
N LEU A 58 26.94 -16.19 -3.95
CA LEU A 58 27.94 -16.76 -3.05
C LEU A 58 27.55 -18.23 -2.77
N PRO A 59 28.49 -19.20 -2.89
CA PRO A 59 28.21 -20.58 -2.56
C PRO A 59 27.89 -20.67 -1.06
N GLY A 60 26.63 -21.04 -0.73
CA GLY A 60 26.16 -21.17 0.64
C GLY A 60 25.05 -20.21 1.06
N SER A 61 24.61 -19.30 0.20
CA SER A 61 23.40 -18.54 0.46
C SER A 61 22.18 -19.43 0.25
N TYR A 62 21.51 -19.77 1.35
CA TYR A 62 20.17 -20.32 1.27
C TYR A 62 19.27 -19.32 0.52
N PRO A 63 18.34 -19.76 -0.34
CA PRO A 63 17.39 -18.84 -0.96
C PRO A 63 16.67 -18.13 0.18
N ALA A 64 16.89 -16.82 0.26
CA ALA A 64 16.25 -16.00 1.27
C ALA A 64 14.74 -16.18 1.16
N ALA A 65 14.10 -16.44 2.28
CA ALA A 65 12.62 -16.52 2.38
C ALA A 65 11.92 -15.24 1.88
N ASP A 66 12.69 -14.20 1.58
CA ASP A 66 12.23 -12.92 1.05
C ASP A 66 11.83 -12.97 -0.44
N ALA A 67 12.25 -14.03 -1.18
CA ALA A 67 11.86 -14.16 -2.60
C ALA A 67 10.36 -14.38 -2.83
N HIS A 68 9.59 -14.67 -1.76
CA HIS A 68 8.14 -14.80 -1.84
C HIS A 68 7.39 -13.49 -1.57
N ARG A 69 8.08 -12.46 -1.05
CA ARG A 69 7.48 -11.14 -0.81
C ARG A 69 7.56 -10.18 -2.00
N GLU A 70 8.45 -10.44 -2.95
CA GLU A 70 8.65 -9.53 -4.11
C GLU A 70 7.52 -9.55 -5.18
N GLY A 71 6.45 -10.29 -4.96
CA GLY A 71 5.34 -10.38 -5.90
C GLY A 71 3.97 -9.97 -5.35
N VAL A 72 3.86 -9.69 -4.05
CA VAL A 72 2.59 -9.27 -3.43
C VAL A 72 2.50 -7.75 -3.53
N SER A 73 1.55 -7.26 -4.31
CA SER A 73 1.24 -5.83 -4.34
C SER A 73 0.65 -5.42 -2.99
N GLU A 74 0.98 -4.25 -2.48
CA GLU A 74 0.38 -3.71 -1.25
C GLU A 74 -1.16 -3.59 -1.34
N PHE A 75 -1.69 -3.65 -2.56
CA PHE A 75 -3.13 -3.64 -2.84
C PHE A 75 -3.74 -5.05 -2.91
N ASP A 76 -2.94 -6.11 -2.86
CA ASP A 76 -3.44 -7.48 -2.88
C ASP A 76 -3.93 -7.89 -1.49
N THR A 77 -5.17 -8.34 -1.41
CA THR A 77 -5.80 -8.82 -0.18
C THR A 77 -5.88 -10.35 -0.16
N SER A 78 -5.84 -10.94 1.03
CA SER A 78 -5.96 -12.40 1.20
C SER A 78 -7.33 -12.93 0.81
N LEU A 79 -8.37 -12.10 0.99
CA LEU A 79 -9.75 -12.47 0.68
C LEU A 79 -10.12 -12.25 -0.78
N GLY A 80 -9.25 -11.60 -1.58
CA GLY A 80 -9.50 -11.30 -2.99
C GLY A 80 -10.58 -10.24 -3.22
N ILE A 81 -10.93 -9.49 -2.18
CA ILE A 81 -11.83 -8.33 -2.24
C ILE A 81 -10.95 -7.09 -2.51
N ARG A 82 -11.50 -6.10 -3.20
CA ARG A 82 -10.76 -4.85 -3.38
C ARG A 82 -10.44 -4.22 -2.02
N LEU A 83 -9.23 -3.70 -1.89
CA LEU A 83 -8.68 -3.15 -0.66
C LEU A 83 -9.58 -2.09 0.00
N ASP A 84 -10.14 -1.19 -0.80
CA ASP A 84 -11.03 -0.10 -0.36
C ASP A 84 -12.31 -0.62 0.31
N TYR A 85 -12.96 -1.63 -0.30
CA TYR A 85 -14.15 -2.26 0.29
C TYR A 85 -13.81 -3.05 1.55
N GLU A 86 -12.69 -3.76 1.54
CA GLU A 86 -12.28 -4.57 2.67
C GLU A 86 -11.93 -3.73 3.89
N ALA A 87 -11.20 -2.63 3.71
CA ALA A 87 -10.92 -1.66 4.77
C ALA A 87 -12.20 -1.01 5.31
N ALA A 88 -13.16 -0.66 4.44
CA ALA A 88 -14.45 -0.13 4.87
C ALA A 88 -15.29 -1.18 5.63
N LEU A 89 -15.23 -2.46 5.22
CA LEU A 89 -15.91 -3.56 5.91
C LEU A 89 -15.43 -3.75 7.33
N ALA A 90 -14.18 -3.40 7.66
CA ALA A 90 -13.69 -3.43 9.03
C ALA A 90 -14.55 -2.60 9.99
N TYR A 91 -15.22 -1.58 9.49
CA TYR A 91 -16.14 -0.74 10.29
C TYR A 91 -17.62 -1.10 10.10
N LEU A 92 -18.02 -1.56 8.90
CA LEU A 92 -19.41 -1.81 8.56
C LEU A 92 -19.91 -3.20 8.97
N ALA A 93 -19.02 -4.21 8.99
CA ALA A 93 -19.39 -5.60 9.23
C ALA A 93 -19.54 -5.91 10.71
N LEU A 94 -20.62 -5.41 11.34
CA LEU A 94 -20.96 -5.69 12.73
C LEU A 94 -19.79 -5.45 13.71
N PRO A 95 -19.32 -4.20 13.88
CA PRO A 95 -18.21 -3.92 14.79
C PRO A 95 -18.58 -4.31 16.24
N PRO A 96 -17.65 -4.89 17.03
CA PRO A 96 -16.24 -5.21 16.69
C PRO A 96 -16.04 -6.57 16.03
N LEU A 97 -17.07 -7.41 15.92
CA LEU A 97 -16.96 -8.81 15.52
C LEU A 97 -16.43 -8.97 14.10
N GLY A 98 -16.95 -8.20 13.15
CA GLY A 98 -16.50 -8.24 11.75
C GLY A 98 -15.03 -7.85 11.59
N ALA A 99 -14.58 -6.87 12.37
CA ALA A 99 -13.16 -6.47 12.40
C ALA A 99 -12.26 -7.61 12.91
N ILE A 100 -12.68 -8.35 13.94
CA ILE A 100 -11.95 -9.51 14.46
C ILE A 100 -11.89 -10.62 13.40
N LEU A 101 -12.99 -10.87 12.68
CA LEU A 101 -13.00 -11.85 11.58
C LEU A 101 -12.07 -11.45 10.44
N LEU A 102 -11.99 -10.15 10.12
CA LEU A 102 -11.02 -9.64 9.14
C LEU A 102 -9.58 -9.83 9.59
N LEU A 103 -9.25 -9.62 10.86
CA LEU A 103 -7.91 -9.87 11.39
C LEU A 103 -7.48 -11.34 11.26
N ILE A 104 -8.43 -12.27 11.34
CA ILE A 104 -8.16 -13.70 11.17
C ILE A 104 -8.00 -14.05 9.68
N GLY A 105 -8.81 -13.45 8.81
CA GLY A 105 -8.88 -13.76 7.39
C GLY A 105 -7.82 -13.05 6.56
N GLU A 106 -7.59 -11.77 6.83
CA GLU A 106 -6.64 -10.95 6.09
C GLU A 106 -5.24 -11.04 6.69
N ARG A 107 -4.25 -11.39 5.84
CA ARG A 107 -2.85 -11.56 6.24
C ARG A 107 -1.86 -10.79 5.35
N ASN A 108 -2.31 -10.33 4.20
CA ASN A 108 -1.41 -9.74 3.20
C ASN A 108 -1.40 -8.22 3.27
N SER A 109 -2.55 -7.60 3.58
CA SER A 109 -2.69 -6.15 3.56
C SER A 109 -2.57 -5.55 4.96
N ASP A 110 -1.47 -4.86 5.23
CA ASP A 110 -1.27 -4.12 6.49
C ASP A 110 -2.26 -2.96 6.63
N TYR A 111 -2.73 -2.41 5.50
CA TYR A 111 -3.73 -1.35 5.51
C TYR A 111 -5.07 -1.84 6.08
N VAL A 112 -5.58 -2.96 5.58
CA VAL A 112 -6.84 -3.57 6.08
C VAL A 112 -6.69 -4.01 7.53
N ARG A 113 -5.57 -4.63 7.88
CA ARG A 113 -5.28 -5.09 9.25
C ARG A 113 -5.23 -3.93 10.23
N PHE A 114 -4.62 -2.81 9.85
CA PHE A 114 -4.63 -1.61 10.67
C PHE A 114 -6.07 -1.14 10.98
N HIS A 115 -6.91 -1.00 9.94
CA HIS A 115 -8.30 -0.58 10.12
C HIS A 115 -9.12 -1.60 10.93
N ALA A 116 -8.83 -2.88 10.78
CA ALA A 116 -9.47 -3.93 11.58
C ALA A 116 -9.04 -3.89 13.05
N TRP A 117 -7.75 -3.68 13.36
CA TRP A 117 -7.30 -3.45 14.73
C TRP A 117 -7.94 -2.20 15.33
N GLN A 118 -7.90 -1.08 14.63
CA GLN A 118 -8.50 0.17 15.09
C GLN A 118 -10.01 0.01 15.35
N SER A 119 -10.74 -0.63 14.44
CA SER A 119 -12.17 -0.89 14.58
C SER A 119 -12.47 -1.79 15.77
N SER A 120 -11.75 -2.92 15.90
CA SER A 120 -11.99 -3.86 17.00
C SER A 120 -11.77 -3.24 18.38
N LEU A 121 -10.69 -2.47 18.55
CA LEU A 121 -10.37 -1.78 19.81
C LEU A 121 -11.39 -0.68 20.10
N LEU A 122 -11.67 0.18 19.13
CA LEU A 122 -12.59 1.31 19.28
C LEU A 122 -13.99 0.84 19.66
N PHE A 123 -14.56 -0.07 18.89
CA PHE A 123 -15.94 -0.50 19.11
C PHE A 123 -16.08 -1.47 20.29
N THR A 124 -15.03 -2.17 20.68
CA THR A 124 -15.03 -2.88 21.97
C THR A 124 -15.10 -1.90 23.14
N ALA A 125 -14.33 -0.82 23.11
CA ALA A 125 -14.39 0.21 24.14
C ALA A 125 -15.77 0.90 24.17
N ILE A 126 -16.33 1.26 23.03
CA ILE A 126 -17.66 1.84 22.88
C ILE A 126 -18.74 0.86 23.40
N MET A 127 -18.64 -0.42 23.08
CA MET A 127 -19.58 -1.43 23.57
C MET A 127 -19.56 -1.55 25.09
N ILE A 128 -18.39 -1.58 25.70
CA ILE A 128 -18.26 -1.58 27.18
C ILE A 128 -18.90 -0.32 27.76
N PHE A 129 -18.63 0.83 27.16
CA PHE A 129 -19.24 2.09 27.57
C PHE A 129 -20.78 2.02 27.51
N HIS A 130 -21.34 1.54 26.40
CA HIS A 130 -22.77 1.34 26.25
C HIS A 130 -23.36 0.43 27.35
N LEU A 131 -22.70 -0.70 27.64
CA LEU A 131 -23.17 -1.62 28.67
C LEU A 131 -23.26 -0.95 30.06
N VAL A 132 -22.32 -0.09 30.37
CA VAL A 132 -22.32 0.66 31.64
C VAL A 132 -23.49 1.65 31.71
N PHE A 133 -23.79 2.34 30.61
CA PHE A 133 -24.83 3.40 30.60
C PHE A 133 -26.22 2.92 30.19
N LEU A 134 -26.35 1.66 29.72
CA LEU A 134 -27.62 1.09 29.24
C LEU A 134 -28.75 1.19 30.24
N SER A 135 -28.45 1.04 31.53
CA SER A 135 -29.43 1.06 32.62
C SER A 135 -29.75 2.46 33.17
N TRP A 136 -28.96 3.48 32.76
CA TRP A 136 -29.08 4.82 33.38
C TRP A 136 -30.17 5.65 32.71
N SER A 137 -30.20 5.76 31.38
CA SER A 137 -31.21 6.55 30.67
C SER A 137 -31.38 6.07 29.23
N LYS A 138 -32.65 5.80 28.87
CA LYS A 138 -32.99 5.43 27.47
C LYS A 138 -32.65 6.51 26.46
N PHE A 139 -32.83 7.78 26.82
CA PHE A 139 -32.50 8.91 25.97
C PHE A 139 -30.99 8.98 25.68
N LEU A 140 -30.20 8.84 26.74
CA LEU A 140 -28.74 8.86 26.64
C LEU A 140 -28.21 7.68 25.77
N SER A 141 -28.79 6.50 25.97
CA SER A 141 -28.46 5.31 25.17
C SER A 141 -28.74 5.53 23.68
N TRP A 142 -29.89 6.13 23.32
CA TRP A 142 -30.22 6.47 21.94
C TRP A 142 -29.27 7.52 21.35
N PHE A 143 -28.88 8.51 22.12
CA PHE A 143 -27.95 9.55 21.71
C PHE A 143 -26.56 8.95 21.39
N PHE A 144 -26.05 8.10 22.25
CA PHE A 144 -24.79 7.41 22.01
C PHE A 144 -24.86 6.47 20.81
N PHE A 145 -25.96 5.73 20.65
CA PHE A 145 -26.18 4.85 19.52
C PHE A 145 -26.17 5.62 18.18
N MET A 146 -26.79 6.79 18.11
CA MET A 146 -26.72 7.64 16.93
C MET A 146 -25.30 8.15 16.66
N GLY A 147 -24.56 8.49 17.73
CA GLY A 147 -23.15 8.86 17.62
C GLY A 147 -22.29 7.73 17.07
N ASP A 148 -22.52 6.51 17.49
CA ASP A 148 -21.80 5.34 17.01
C ASP A 148 -22.04 5.06 15.53
N LEU A 149 -23.30 5.14 15.09
CA LEU A 149 -23.62 5.00 13.67
C LEU A 149 -22.90 6.06 12.83
N PHE A 150 -22.84 7.29 13.32
CA PHE A 150 -22.09 8.35 12.65
C PHE A 150 -20.60 8.05 12.57
N ILE A 151 -19.99 7.59 13.67
CA ILE A 151 -18.56 7.20 13.72
C ILE A 151 -18.28 6.03 12.77
N ILE A 152 -19.13 5.01 12.75
CA ILE A 152 -19.02 3.86 11.84
C ILE A 152 -18.98 4.33 10.39
N ILE A 153 -19.97 5.12 9.98
CA ILE A 153 -20.08 5.60 8.60
C ILE A 153 -18.89 6.49 8.25
N TRP A 154 -18.51 7.40 9.15
CA TRP A 154 -17.42 8.32 8.90
C TRP A 154 -16.07 7.60 8.75
N LEU A 155 -15.75 6.66 9.65
CA LEU A 155 -14.51 5.89 9.57
C LEU A 155 -14.49 4.94 8.37
N ALA A 156 -15.63 4.32 8.04
CA ALA A 156 -15.74 3.49 6.85
C ALA A 156 -15.49 4.28 5.56
N LEU A 157 -16.07 5.49 5.45
CA LEU A 157 -15.84 6.38 4.32
C LEU A 157 -14.38 6.85 4.25
N LYS A 158 -13.77 7.15 5.40
CA LYS A 158 -12.36 7.51 5.46
C LYS A 158 -11.47 6.37 4.99
N ALA A 159 -11.65 5.16 5.53
CA ALA A 159 -10.90 3.99 5.10
C ALA A 159 -11.09 3.66 3.62
N TYR A 160 -12.27 3.90 3.07
CA TYR A 160 -12.54 3.74 1.65
C TYR A 160 -11.82 4.77 0.78
N GLN A 161 -11.83 6.05 1.18
CA GLN A 161 -11.24 7.15 0.40
C GLN A 161 -9.72 7.16 0.44
N ASP A 162 -9.14 6.82 1.57
CA ASP A 162 -7.70 6.86 1.79
C ASP A 162 -6.99 5.56 1.31
N ALA A 163 -7.75 4.54 0.86
CA ALA A 163 -7.24 3.26 0.37
C ALA A 163 -6.33 3.39 -0.86
N ASP A 164 -6.60 4.34 -1.76
CA ASP A 164 -5.78 4.55 -2.96
C ASP A 164 -4.38 5.08 -2.63
N THR A 165 -4.25 5.81 -1.52
CA THR A 165 -2.97 6.37 -1.04
C THR A 165 -2.34 5.54 0.07
N LEU A 166 -3.06 4.53 0.57
CA LEU A 166 -2.69 3.74 1.75
C LEU A 166 -2.46 4.59 3.00
N ASP A 167 -3.11 5.76 3.05
CA ASP A 167 -2.96 6.69 4.15
C ASP A 167 -3.82 6.22 5.34
N ARG A 168 -3.17 5.96 6.49
CA ARG A 168 -3.84 5.40 7.66
C ARG A 168 -4.41 6.53 8.52
N PHE A 169 -5.73 6.72 8.45
CA PHE A 169 -6.38 7.65 9.35
C PHE A 169 -6.40 7.09 10.78
N GLU A 170 -5.59 7.67 11.66
CA GLU A 170 -5.47 7.27 13.06
C GLU A 170 -6.47 8.01 13.95
N VAL A 171 -7.36 7.25 14.60
CA VAL A 171 -8.18 7.80 15.69
C VAL A 171 -7.26 8.08 16.90
N PRO A 172 -7.34 9.27 17.54
CA PRO A 172 -6.50 9.60 18.68
C PRO A 172 -6.49 8.49 19.74
N ILE A 173 -5.31 8.10 20.22
CA ILE A 173 -5.06 7.02 21.20
C ILE A 173 -5.27 5.62 20.61
N ILE A 174 -6.44 5.32 20.05
CA ILE A 174 -6.76 3.99 19.52
C ILE A 174 -5.97 3.68 18.25
N GLY A 175 -5.84 4.64 17.34
CA GLY A 175 -5.05 4.47 16.11
C GLY A 175 -3.58 4.19 16.40
N SER A 176 -2.97 4.97 17.30
CA SER A 176 -1.57 4.74 17.67
C SER A 176 -1.35 3.40 18.41
N LEU A 177 -2.37 2.90 19.11
CA LEU A 177 -2.33 1.56 19.71
C LEU A 177 -2.43 0.47 18.63
N ALA A 178 -3.33 0.66 17.66
CA ALA A 178 -3.50 -0.25 16.52
C ALA A 178 -2.23 -0.35 15.68
N SER A 179 -1.56 0.79 15.39
CA SER A 179 -0.28 0.83 14.69
C SER A 179 0.79 0.05 15.44
N ARG A 180 0.93 0.24 16.75
CA ARG A 180 1.91 -0.50 17.57
C ARG A 180 1.67 -2.00 17.56
N ILE A 181 0.42 -2.44 17.68
CA ILE A 181 0.09 -3.86 17.66
C ILE A 181 0.45 -4.46 16.29
N LEU A 182 0.15 -3.75 15.21
CA LEU A 182 0.46 -4.20 13.86
C LEU A 182 1.97 -4.26 13.61
N ASP A 183 2.74 -3.29 14.14
CA ASP A 183 4.20 -3.25 13.99
C ASP A 183 4.91 -4.36 14.80
N ASP A 184 4.27 -4.86 15.88
CA ASP A 184 4.78 -5.92 16.75
C ASP A 184 4.42 -7.35 16.25
N GLU A 185 3.55 -7.49 15.23
CA GLU A 185 3.16 -8.78 14.63
C GLU A 185 4.18 -9.29 13.60
#